data_296888d4e29ddbe1a32b462a2c92b2e7
#
_entry.id   296888d4e29ddbe1a32b462a2c92b2e7
#
_cell.length_a   1.000
_cell.length_b   1.000
_cell.length_c   1.000
_cell.angle_alpha   90.00
_cell.angle_beta   90.00
_cell.angle_gamma   90.00
#
_symmetry.space_group_name_H-M   'P 1'
#
loop_
_entity.id
_entity.type
_entity.pdbx_description
1 polymer ?
#
loop_
_entity_poly.entity_id
_entity_poly.type
_entity_poly.pdbx_seq_one_letter_code
_entity_poly.pdbx_strand_id
1 'polypeptide(L)'
;MLDIAICEDERFQQGELEEMLYTLGKKLGIYLEVSVYERGESLLADVNHGAHYDVIYLDIEMEGMDGLRVAEELRSQDRTVQIIYVTNYESYLRQSIDTMPSGYLVKPVNPEEFKKVFQRISSWIQGQDAYYRFTSDKIPRKVLLKDILYFRSKLRQVEIVCEENSHLIYQKLNKIEQELAAENQKQFLRIHQSYLVNYNHIRCFGHNWVELQTGTRLPMSRGRREVVEKRLEGASM
;
A
#
# COMPACT_ATOMS: atom_id res chain seq x y z
N MET A 1 -8.94 -3.78 -10.36
CA MET A 1 -9.37 -5.10 -9.91
C MET A 1 -8.49 -5.45 -8.75
N LEU A 2 -8.99 -6.07 -7.71
CA LEU A 2 -8.19 -6.61 -6.61
C LEU A 2 -8.38 -8.11 -6.58
N ASP A 3 -7.27 -8.84 -6.54
CA ASP A 3 -7.24 -10.29 -6.47
C ASP A 3 -7.09 -10.70 -5.00
N ILE A 4 -8.12 -11.35 -4.45
CA ILE A 4 -8.23 -11.64 -3.02
C ILE A 4 -8.30 -13.16 -2.81
N ALA A 5 -7.54 -13.67 -1.85
CA ALA A 5 -7.73 -15.01 -1.35
C ALA A 5 -8.39 -14.99 0.04
N ILE A 6 -9.27 -15.95 0.30
CA ILE A 6 -9.76 -16.31 1.62
C ILE A 6 -9.25 -17.72 1.91
N CYS A 7 -8.54 -17.91 3.02
CA CYS A 7 -8.10 -19.21 3.49
C CYS A 7 -8.70 -19.46 4.88
N GLU A 8 -9.70 -20.32 4.93
CA GLU A 8 -10.59 -20.57 6.06
C GLU A 8 -11.21 -21.97 5.89
N ASP A 9 -11.21 -22.81 6.89
CA ASP A 9 -11.72 -24.18 6.79
C ASP A 9 -13.23 -24.30 7.06
N GLU A 10 -13.83 -23.30 7.73
CA GLU A 10 -15.27 -23.29 7.99
C GLU A 10 -16.07 -22.59 6.87
N ARG A 11 -16.86 -23.36 6.12
CA ARG A 11 -17.65 -22.85 4.97
C ARG A 11 -18.59 -21.70 5.32
N PHE A 12 -19.15 -21.67 6.52
CA PHE A 12 -20.01 -20.58 6.95
C PHE A 12 -19.24 -19.26 7.02
N GLN A 13 -18.05 -19.30 7.58
CA GLN A 13 -17.17 -18.13 7.73
C GLN A 13 -16.60 -17.67 6.39
N GLN A 14 -16.27 -18.60 5.48
CA GLN A 14 -15.93 -18.27 4.11
C GLN A 14 -17.01 -17.41 3.46
N GLY A 15 -18.29 -17.87 3.53
CA GLY A 15 -19.41 -17.17 2.95
C GLY A 15 -19.66 -15.78 3.55
N GLU A 16 -19.50 -15.62 4.88
CA GLU A 16 -19.60 -14.30 5.52
C GLU A 16 -18.53 -13.32 5.03
N LEU A 17 -17.27 -13.76 4.90
CA LEU A 17 -16.18 -12.94 4.39
C LEU A 17 -16.40 -12.57 2.93
N GLU A 18 -16.81 -13.52 2.08
CA GLU A 18 -17.14 -13.25 0.67
C GLU A 18 -18.25 -12.22 0.54
N GLU A 19 -19.36 -12.36 1.29
CA GLU A 19 -20.48 -11.43 1.26
C GLU A 19 -20.05 -10.01 1.68
N MET A 20 -19.27 -9.91 2.75
CA MET A 20 -18.70 -8.62 3.19
C MET A 20 -17.80 -7.99 2.12
N LEU A 21 -16.93 -8.77 1.48
CA LEU A 21 -16.05 -8.31 0.40
C LEU A 21 -16.84 -7.78 -0.79
N TYR A 22 -17.76 -8.58 -1.34
CA TYR A 22 -18.53 -8.19 -2.50
C TYR A 22 -19.44 -6.98 -2.21
N THR A 23 -20.04 -6.92 -1.01
CA THR A 23 -20.85 -5.78 -0.58
C THR A 23 -20.02 -4.49 -0.54
N LEU A 24 -18.81 -4.54 0.03
CA LEU A 24 -17.92 -3.37 0.09
C LEU A 24 -17.34 -3.02 -1.27
N GLY A 25 -16.93 -4.00 -2.06
CA GLY A 25 -16.43 -3.80 -3.41
C GLY A 25 -17.45 -3.06 -4.27
N LYS A 26 -18.71 -3.53 -4.27
CA LYS A 26 -19.82 -2.86 -4.97
C LYS A 26 -20.07 -1.44 -4.48
N LYS A 27 -20.04 -1.22 -3.15
CA LYS A 27 -20.26 0.10 -2.55
C LYS A 27 -19.15 1.11 -2.88
N LEU A 28 -17.91 0.63 -3.02
CA LEU A 28 -16.73 1.45 -3.27
C LEU A 28 -16.37 1.52 -4.77
N GLY A 29 -17.08 0.82 -5.64
CA GLY A 29 -16.77 0.74 -7.07
C GLY A 29 -15.48 0.00 -7.38
N ILE A 30 -15.08 -0.96 -6.52
CA ILE A 30 -13.86 -1.77 -6.67
C ILE A 30 -14.26 -3.14 -7.19
N TYR A 31 -13.71 -3.54 -8.34
CA TYR A 31 -13.86 -4.91 -8.84
C TYR A 31 -12.97 -5.85 -8.05
N LEU A 32 -13.56 -6.94 -7.57
CA LEU A 32 -12.90 -7.98 -6.78
C LEU A 32 -12.97 -9.31 -7.52
N GLU A 33 -11.87 -10.05 -7.51
CA GLU A 33 -11.82 -11.47 -7.80
C GLU A 33 -11.45 -12.19 -6.49
N VAL A 34 -12.30 -13.11 -6.04
CA VAL A 34 -12.15 -13.79 -4.75
C VAL A 34 -11.98 -15.27 -4.98
N SER A 35 -10.85 -15.82 -4.52
CA SER A 35 -10.58 -17.25 -4.49
C SER A 35 -10.67 -17.76 -3.05
N VAL A 36 -11.34 -18.89 -2.84
CA VAL A 36 -11.56 -19.46 -1.49
C VAL A 36 -10.82 -20.78 -1.37
N TYR A 37 -10.11 -20.95 -0.26
CA TYR A 37 -9.33 -22.13 0.08
C TYR A 37 -9.74 -22.66 1.43
N GLU A 38 -10.02 -23.97 1.51
CA GLU A 38 -10.33 -24.67 2.76
C GLU A 38 -9.07 -25.06 3.54
N ARG A 39 -7.87 -24.97 2.90
CA ARG A 39 -6.59 -25.40 3.49
C ARG A 39 -5.44 -24.51 3.04
N GLY A 40 -4.52 -24.26 3.96
CA GLY A 40 -3.31 -23.46 3.68
C GLY A 40 -2.43 -24.06 2.58
N GLU A 41 -2.32 -25.40 2.54
CA GLU A 41 -1.52 -26.10 1.53
C GLU A 41 -2.05 -25.86 0.10
N SER A 42 -3.38 -25.77 -0.05
CA SER A 42 -4.00 -25.51 -1.35
C SER A 42 -3.72 -24.09 -1.83
N LEU A 43 -3.81 -23.09 -0.95
CA LEU A 43 -3.42 -21.72 -1.25
C LEU A 43 -1.95 -21.64 -1.66
N LEU A 44 -1.05 -22.26 -0.88
CA LEU A 44 0.38 -22.25 -1.19
C LEU A 44 0.70 -22.97 -2.50
N ALA A 45 0.01 -24.06 -2.82
CA ALA A 45 0.16 -24.76 -4.08
C ALA A 45 -0.16 -23.85 -5.28
N ASP A 46 -1.26 -23.11 -5.22
CA ASP A 46 -1.64 -22.18 -6.29
C ASP A 46 -0.65 -21.01 -6.41
N VAL A 47 -0.18 -20.46 -5.30
CA VAL A 47 0.86 -19.40 -5.29
C VAL A 47 2.15 -19.95 -5.92
N ASN A 48 2.56 -21.16 -5.59
CA ASN A 48 3.73 -21.83 -6.19
C ASN A 48 3.56 -22.10 -7.70
N HIS A 49 2.33 -22.20 -8.18
CA HIS A 49 2.02 -22.31 -9.62
C HIS A 49 1.85 -20.95 -10.32
N GLY A 50 2.08 -19.86 -9.61
CA GLY A 50 2.09 -18.51 -10.18
C GLY A 50 0.81 -17.72 -9.94
N ALA A 51 -0.10 -18.16 -9.07
CA ALA A 51 -1.21 -17.31 -8.63
C ALA A 51 -0.69 -16.15 -7.78
N HIS A 52 -1.23 -14.96 -8.03
CA HIS A 52 -0.91 -13.74 -7.29
C HIS A 52 -2.15 -13.17 -6.63
N TYR A 53 -2.02 -12.76 -5.39
CA TYR A 53 -3.07 -12.09 -4.63
C TYR A 53 -2.59 -10.75 -4.09
N ASP A 54 -3.45 -9.75 -4.19
CA ASP A 54 -3.21 -8.44 -3.56
C ASP A 54 -3.43 -8.52 -2.05
N VAL A 55 -4.44 -9.30 -1.63
CA VAL A 55 -4.88 -9.45 -0.23
C VAL A 55 -5.20 -10.90 0.06
N ILE A 56 -4.76 -11.39 1.22
CA ILE A 56 -5.11 -12.71 1.73
C ILE A 56 -5.76 -12.54 3.11
N TYR A 57 -7.02 -12.96 3.24
CA TYR A 57 -7.70 -13.16 4.51
C TYR A 57 -7.40 -14.59 4.97
N LEU A 58 -6.75 -14.72 6.12
CA LEU A 58 -6.14 -15.98 6.55
C LEU A 58 -6.55 -16.30 7.97
N ASP A 59 -7.26 -17.40 8.17
CA ASP A 59 -7.45 -17.92 9.52
C ASP A 59 -6.13 -18.52 10.04
N ILE A 60 -5.92 -18.39 11.33
CA ILE A 60 -4.77 -18.96 12.02
C ILE A 60 -5.03 -20.42 12.36
N GLU A 61 -6.22 -20.72 12.86
CA GLU A 61 -6.58 -22.07 13.30
C GLU A 61 -7.36 -22.81 12.21
N MET A 62 -6.65 -23.58 11.40
CA MET A 62 -7.21 -24.40 10.33
C MET A 62 -6.74 -25.84 10.45
N GLU A 63 -7.52 -26.78 9.90
CA GLU A 63 -7.10 -28.17 9.78
C GLU A 63 -5.87 -28.27 8.84
N GLY A 64 -4.81 -28.96 9.29
CA GLY A 64 -3.57 -29.14 8.55
C GLY A 64 -2.51 -28.11 8.89
N MET A 65 -2.10 -27.29 7.93
CA MET A 65 -1.12 -26.22 8.16
C MET A 65 -1.81 -25.00 8.76
N ASP A 66 -1.32 -24.53 9.92
CA ASP A 66 -1.83 -23.33 10.56
C ASP A 66 -1.50 -22.06 9.74
N GLY A 67 -2.33 -21.01 9.91
CA GLY A 67 -2.20 -19.77 9.14
C GLY A 67 -0.91 -19.00 9.39
N LEU A 68 -0.24 -19.17 10.54
CA LEU A 68 1.05 -18.51 10.78
C LEU A 68 2.12 -19.11 9.89
N ARG A 69 2.17 -20.42 9.75
CA ARG A 69 3.09 -21.11 8.85
C ARG A 69 2.81 -20.78 7.38
N VAL A 70 1.51 -20.74 7.01
CA VAL A 70 1.13 -20.28 5.65
C VAL A 70 1.67 -18.88 5.37
N ALA A 71 1.52 -17.96 6.33
CA ALA A 71 2.02 -16.60 6.17
C ALA A 71 3.55 -16.51 6.11
N GLU A 72 4.30 -17.32 6.87
CA GLU A 72 5.75 -17.42 6.81
C GLU A 72 6.21 -17.87 5.40
N GLU A 73 5.60 -18.92 4.86
CA GLU A 73 5.88 -19.41 3.51
C GLU A 73 5.56 -18.35 2.44
N LEU A 74 4.41 -17.67 2.56
CA LEU A 74 4.06 -16.56 1.67
C LEU A 74 5.11 -15.45 1.73
N ARG A 75 5.54 -15.04 2.92
CA ARG A 75 6.55 -13.99 3.12
C ARG A 75 7.93 -14.34 2.57
N SER A 76 8.26 -15.62 2.52
CA SER A 76 9.50 -16.08 1.89
C SER A 76 9.53 -15.82 0.38
N GLN A 77 8.36 -15.78 -0.26
CA GLN A 77 8.18 -15.63 -1.71
C GLN A 77 7.74 -14.22 -2.09
N ASP A 78 6.77 -13.65 -1.37
CA ASP A 78 6.21 -12.30 -1.61
C ASP A 78 6.08 -11.51 -0.31
N ARG A 79 6.82 -10.40 -0.22
CA ARG A 79 6.75 -9.47 0.89
C ARG A 79 5.69 -8.38 0.70
N THR A 80 5.05 -8.32 -0.47
CA THR A 80 4.14 -7.23 -0.84
C THR A 80 2.67 -7.58 -0.64
N VAL A 81 2.30 -8.85 -0.68
CA VAL A 81 0.93 -9.31 -0.45
C VAL A 81 0.42 -8.86 0.93
N GLN A 82 -0.80 -8.35 0.97
CA GLN A 82 -1.40 -7.88 2.22
C GLN A 82 -2.06 -9.04 2.95
N ILE A 83 -1.51 -9.45 4.10
CA ILE A 83 -2.08 -10.52 4.92
C ILE A 83 -2.93 -9.92 6.01
N ILE A 84 -4.19 -10.36 6.10
CA ILE A 84 -5.14 -10.01 7.15
C ILE A 84 -5.50 -11.30 7.87
N TYR A 85 -5.13 -11.39 9.14
CA TYR A 85 -5.57 -12.52 9.95
C TYR A 85 -7.03 -12.37 10.37
N VAL A 86 -7.78 -13.47 10.30
CA VAL A 86 -9.17 -13.57 10.76
C VAL A 86 -9.25 -14.77 11.68
N THR A 87 -9.34 -14.57 12.99
CA THR A 87 -9.20 -15.65 13.97
C THR A 87 -10.03 -15.44 15.23
N ASN A 88 -10.30 -16.52 15.98
CA ASN A 88 -11.01 -16.45 17.25
C ASN A 88 -10.16 -15.86 18.40
N TYR A 89 -8.83 -15.76 18.26
CA TYR A 89 -7.95 -15.49 19.40
C TYR A 89 -7.02 -14.30 19.20
N GLU A 90 -7.13 -13.31 20.06
CA GLU A 90 -6.21 -12.16 20.12
C GLU A 90 -4.79 -12.56 20.57
N SER A 91 -4.62 -13.73 21.21
CA SER A 91 -3.33 -14.21 21.72
C SER A 91 -2.27 -14.40 20.64
N TYR A 92 -2.69 -14.66 19.39
CA TYR A 92 -1.80 -14.82 18.24
C TYR A 92 -1.22 -13.51 17.69
N LEU A 93 -1.72 -12.35 18.12
CA LEU A 93 -1.20 -11.03 17.70
C LEU A 93 0.33 -10.92 17.88
N ARG A 94 0.89 -11.44 18.97
CA ARG A 94 2.33 -11.38 19.21
C ARG A 94 3.13 -12.30 18.28
N GLN A 95 2.60 -13.48 17.99
CA GLN A 95 3.27 -14.47 17.13
C GLN A 95 3.19 -14.09 15.65
N SER A 96 2.14 -13.35 15.27
CA SER A 96 1.95 -12.90 13.88
C SER A 96 2.82 -11.71 13.47
N ILE A 97 3.51 -11.03 14.40
CA ILE A 97 4.30 -9.81 14.11
C ILE A 97 5.38 -10.07 13.07
N ASP A 98 6.06 -11.20 13.13
CA ASP A 98 7.17 -11.55 12.22
C ASP A 98 6.70 -11.75 10.77
N THR A 99 5.40 -12.05 10.56
CA THR A 99 4.80 -12.18 9.24
C THR A 99 4.34 -10.83 8.66
N MET A 100 4.57 -9.73 9.39
CA MET A 100 4.20 -8.36 8.99
C MET A 100 2.74 -8.28 8.48
N PRO A 101 1.73 -8.57 9.32
CA PRO A 101 0.34 -8.54 8.90
C PRO A 101 -0.12 -7.10 8.62
N SER A 102 -0.96 -6.94 7.62
CA SER A 102 -1.58 -5.67 7.29
C SER A 102 -2.87 -5.40 8.06
N GLY A 103 -3.40 -6.43 8.72
CA GLY A 103 -4.60 -6.33 9.54
C GLY A 103 -4.84 -7.58 10.38
N TYR A 104 -5.68 -7.40 11.37
CA TYR A 104 -6.12 -8.46 12.28
C TYR A 104 -7.62 -8.26 12.57
N LEU A 105 -8.41 -9.30 12.41
CA LEU A 105 -9.84 -9.30 12.66
C LEU A 105 -10.17 -10.47 13.60
N VAL A 106 -10.90 -10.16 14.66
CA VAL A 106 -11.33 -11.18 15.63
C VAL A 106 -12.73 -11.64 15.28
N LYS A 107 -12.94 -12.95 15.25
CA LYS A 107 -14.25 -13.58 15.04
C LYS A 107 -15.13 -13.45 16.32
N PRO A 108 -16.43 -13.18 16.21
CA PRO A 108 -17.15 -12.90 14.96
C PRO A 108 -16.74 -11.54 14.36
N VAL A 109 -16.49 -11.51 13.06
CA VAL A 109 -15.95 -10.32 12.39
C VAL A 109 -16.92 -9.17 12.45
N ASN A 110 -16.49 -8.07 13.07
CA ASN A 110 -17.28 -6.84 13.13
C ASN A 110 -17.29 -6.15 11.76
N PRO A 111 -18.48 -5.88 11.14
CA PRO A 111 -18.57 -5.29 9.81
C PRO A 111 -17.91 -3.92 9.67
N GLU A 112 -17.93 -3.08 10.73
CA GLU A 112 -17.29 -1.75 10.69
C GLU A 112 -15.76 -1.84 10.79
N GLU A 113 -15.22 -2.80 11.53
CA GLU A 113 -13.78 -3.08 11.57
C GLU A 113 -13.30 -3.65 10.24
N PHE A 114 -14.03 -4.63 9.71
CA PHE A 114 -13.76 -5.19 8.38
C PHE A 114 -13.69 -4.10 7.31
N LYS A 115 -14.70 -3.21 7.29
CA LYS A 115 -14.74 -2.08 6.37
C LYS A 115 -13.54 -1.15 6.53
N LYS A 116 -13.14 -0.81 7.76
CA LYS A 116 -11.96 0.04 8.01
C LYS A 116 -10.68 -0.60 7.47
N VAL A 117 -10.47 -1.89 7.75
CA VAL A 117 -9.32 -2.64 7.28
C VAL A 117 -9.31 -2.73 5.75
N PHE A 118 -10.45 -3.12 5.14
CA PHE A 118 -10.58 -3.22 3.69
C PHE A 118 -10.32 -1.88 2.99
N GLN A 119 -10.92 -0.77 3.48
CA GLN A 119 -10.72 0.56 2.90
C GLN A 119 -9.27 1.03 3.00
N ARG A 120 -8.60 0.78 4.12
CA ARG A 120 -7.19 1.12 4.30
C ARG A 120 -6.31 0.38 3.30
N ILE A 121 -6.50 -0.92 3.16
CA ILE A 121 -5.69 -1.79 2.31
C ILE A 121 -5.97 -1.52 0.82
N SER A 122 -7.24 -1.44 0.42
CA SER A 122 -7.60 -1.14 -0.96
C SER A 122 -7.10 0.23 -1.41
N SER A 123 -7.15 1.23 -0.53
CA SER A 123 -6.58 2.56 -0.81
C SER A 123 -5.06 2.50 -0.94
N TRP A 124 -4.39 1.69 -0.15
CA TRP A 124 -2.94 1.51 -0.22
C TRP A 124 -2.53 0.83 -1.53
N ILE A 125 -3.22 -0.26 -1.93
CA ILE A 125 -2.96 -0.98 -3.18
C ILE A 125 -3.25 -0.08 -4.39
N GLN A 126 -4.41 0.58 -4.42
CA GLN A 126 -4.75 1.52 -5.50
C GLN A 126 -3.76 2.69 -5.60
N GLY A 127 -3.23 3.14 -4.46
CA GLY A 127 -2.18 4.16 -4.44
C GLY A 127 -0.86 3.70 -5.06
N GLN A 128 -0.55 2.39 -5.00
CA GLN A 128 0.65 1.83 -5.62
C GLN A 128 0.56 1.78 -7.16
N ASP A 129 -0.64 1.55 -7.71
CA ASP A 129 -0.87 1.50 -9.16
C ASP A 129 -1.34 2.83 -9.77
N ALA A 130 -1.37 3.90 -8.97
CA ALA A 130 -1.70 5.22 -9.47
C ALA A 130 -0.58 5.78 -10.37
N TYR A 131 -0.98 6.36 -11.50
CA TYR A 131 -0.06 6.94 -12.48
C TYR A 131 -0.15 8.46 -12.48
N TYR A 132 0.99 9.12 -12.47
CA TYR A 132 1.08 10.53 -12.88
C TYR A 132 1.15 10.61 -14.39
N ARG A 133 0.16 11.30 -15.01
CA ARG A 133 0.07 11.49 -16.46
C ARG A 133 0.57 12.88 -16.81
N PHE A 134 1.44 12.97 -17.83
CA PHE A 134 2.05 14.21 -18.25
C PHE A 134 2.39 14.17 -19.74
N THR A 135 2.72 15.33 -20.30
CA THR A 135 3.24 15.46 -21.68
C THR A 135 4.68 15.95 -21.62
N SER A 136 5.58 15.20 -22.24
CA SER A 136 6.98 15.59 -22.45
C SER A 136 7.30 15.44 -23.92
N ASP A 137 7.94 16.47 -24.51
CA ASP A 137 8.26 16.53 -25.95
C ASP A 137 7.05 16.29 -26.88
N LYS A 138 5.88 16.79 -26.48
CA LYS A 138 4.59 16.62 -27.15
C LYS A 138 4.06 15.16 -27.15
N ILE A 139 4.69 14.26 -26.41
CA ILE A 139 4.29 12.87 -26.29
C ILE A 139 3.60 12.68 -24.94
N PRO A 140 2.35 12.15 -24.90
CA PRO A 140 1.70 11.75 -23.66
C PRO A 140 2.49 10.60 -22.98
N ARG A 141 2.76 10.75 -21.71
CA ARG A 141 3.50 9.77 -20.90
C ARG A 141 2.77 9.53 -19.58
N LYS A 142 3.07 8.40 -18.94
CA LYS A 142 2.65 8.09 -17.57
C LYS A 142 3.80 7.45 -16.83
N VAL A 143 3.85 7.67 -15.53
CA VAL A 143 4.81 7.03 -14.61
C VAL A 143 4.05 6.64 -13.35
N LEU A 144 4.37 5.50 -12.76
CA LEU A 144 3.77 5.09 -11.49
C LEU A 144 4.13 6.08 -10.40
N LEU A 145 3.15 6.51 -9.61
CA LEU A 145 3.41 7.46 -8.52
C LEU A 145 4.38 6.89 -7.48
N LYS A 146 4.38 5.59 -7.28
CA LYS A 146 5.33 4.91 -6.38
C LYS A 146 6.78 5.03 -6.84
N ASP A 147 7.02 5.10 -8.15
CA ASP A 147 8.37 5.19 -8.72
C ASP A 147 8.91 6.62 -8.70
N ILE A 148 8.05 7.61 -8.44
CA ILE A 148 8.47 9.01 -8.36
C ILE A 148 9.08 9.26 -6.98
N LEU A 149 10.37 9.59 -6.97
CA LEU A 149 11.10 9.99 -5.77
C LEU A 149 10.71 11.41 -5.34
N TYR A 150 10.72 12.33 -6.30
CA TYR A 150 10.33 13.72 -6.07
C TYR A 150 10.09 14.48 -7.36
N PHE A 151 9.40 15.61 -7.25
CA PHE A 151 9.32 16.65 -8.28
C PHE A 151 10.23 17.81 -7.87
N ARG A 152 11.04 18.29 -8.81
CA ARG A 152 11.94 19.43 -8.62
C ARG A 152 11.63 20.56 -9.58
N SER A 153 11.44 21.78 -9.06
CA SER A 153 11.33 22.98 -9.89
C SER A 153 12.68 23.32 -10.52
N LYS A 154 12.70 23.49 -11.83
CA LYS A 154 13.88 23.82 -12.65
C LYS A 154 13.55 24.94 -13.64
N LEU A 155 13.75 26.18 -13.23
CA LEU A 155 13.38 27.37 -13.98
C LEU A 155 11.85 27.43 -14.28
N ARG A 156 11.46 27.27 -15.55
CA ARG A 156 10.06 27.28 -16.03
C ARG A 156 9.46 25.86 -16.12
N GLN A 157 10.21 24.86 -15.78
CA GLN A 157 9.85 23.45 -15.87
C GLN A 157 9.85 22.80 -14.50
N VAL A 158 9.26 21.62 -14.42
CA VAL A 158 9.41 20.69 -13.30
C VAL A 158 10.02 19.42 -13.84
N GLU A 159 11.00 18.92 -13.12
CA GLU A 159 11.60 17.62 -13.34
C GLU A 159 10.93 16.60 -12.43
N ILE A 160 10.38 15.55 -13.03
CA ILE A 160 9.88 14.36 -12.36
C ILE A 160 11.08 13.44 -12.23
N VAL A 161 11.52 13.14 -11.02
CA VAL A 161 12.69 12.31 -10.78
C VAL A 161 12.24 10.96 -10.23
N CYS A 162 12.57 9.91 -10.97
CA CYS A 162 12.40 8.50 -10.59
C CYS A 162 13.77 7.88 -10.30
N GLU A 163 13.81 6.63 -9.89
CA GLU A 163 15.05 5.95 -9.54
C GLU A 163 15.98 5.79 -10.76
N GLU A 164 15.44 5.34 -11.89
CA GLU A 164 16.21 5.04 -13.10
C GLU A 164 16.22 6.16 -14.14
N ASN A 165 15.24 7.07 -14.10
CA ASN A 165 15.07 8.10 -15.14
C ASN A 165 14.48 9.39 -14.59
N SER A 166 14.47 10.43 -15.43
CA SER A 166 13.78 11.70 -15.15
C SER A 166 13.10 12.26 -16.37
N HIS A 167 12.05 13.06 -16.14
CA HIS A 167 11.28 13.70 -17.19
C HIS A 167 11.11 15.19 -16.91
N LEU A 168 11.28 16.04 -17.92
CA LEU A 168 11.03 17.48 -17.83
C LEU A 168 9.65 17.81 -18.40
N ILE A 169 8.86 18.55 -17.63
CA ILE A 169 7.52 19.00 -18.02
C ILE A 169 7.35 20.51 -17.85
N TYR A 170 6.56 21.13 -18.72
CA TYR A 170 6.20 22.54 -18.63
C TYR A 170 4.99 22.73 -17.72
N GLN A 171 5.23 22.72 -16.40
CA GLN A 171 4.20 22.88 -15.38
C GLN A 171 4.79 23.56 -14.14
N LYS A 172 3.93 24.20 -13.33
CA LYS A 172 4.33 24.78 -12.04
C LYS A 172 4.20 23.72 -10.95
N LEU A 173 5.17 23.66 -10.04
CA LEU A 173 5.17 22.69 -8.93
C LEU A 173 3.93 22.81 -8.03
N ASN A 174 3.39 24.01 -7.85
CA ASN A 174 2.15 24.23 -7.09
C ASN A 174 0.93 23.60 -7.77
N LYS A 175 0.90 23.56 -9.11
CA LYS A 175 -0.20 22.94 -9.85
C LYS A 175 -0.15 21.41 -9.69
N ILE A 176 1.04 20.82 -9.77
CA ILE A 176 1.26 19.39 -9.52
C ILE A 176 0.81 19.02 -8.10
N GLU A 177 1.20 19.81 -7.09
CA GLU A 177 0.78 19.61 -5.70
C GLU A 177 -0.75 19.62 -5.55
N GLN A 178 -1.44 20.54 -6.23
CA GLN A 178 -2.90 20.61 -6.24
C GLN A 178 -3.56 19.41 -6.94
N GLU A 179 -3.04 19.00 -8.09
CA GLU A 179 -3.52 17.84 -8.84
C GLU A 179 -3.40 16.56 -8.01
N LEU A 180 -2.23 16.32 -7.41
CA LEU A 180 -2.00 15.17 -6.55
C LEU A 180 -2.89 15.18 -5.29
N ALA A 181 -3.10 16.35 -4.70
CA ALA A 181 -4.00 16.50 -3.56
C ALA A 181 -5.47 16.23 -3.94
N ALA A 182 -5.91 16.68 -5.11
CA ALA A 182 -7.27 16.42 -5.61
C ALA A 182 -7.52 14.93 -5.88
N GLU A 183 -6.49 14.20 -6.29
CA GLU A 183 -6.51 12.74 -6.48
C GLU A 183 -6.24 11.96 -5.19
N ASN A 184 -6.25 12.62 -4.03
CA ASN A 184 -5.98 12.04 -2.69
C ASN A 184 -4.60 11.38 -2.56
N GLN A 185 -3.64 11.80 -3.39
CA GLN A 185 -2.26 11.28 -3.38
C GLN A 185 -1.43 11.92 -2.26
N LYS A 186 -1.71 11.51 -1.02
CA LYS A 186 -1.13 12.10 0.22
C LYS A 186 0.35 11.77 0.44
N GLN A 187 0.93 10.88 -0.36
CA GLN A 187 2.33 10.49 -0.24
C GLN A 187 3.31 11.58 -0.68
N PHE A 188 2.85 12.65 -1.32
CA PHE A 188 3.72 13.75 -1.74
C PHE A 188 3.68 14.91 -0.76
N LEU A 189 4.84 15.27 -0.21
CA LEU A 189 5.01 16.35 0.76
C LEU A 189 5.84 17.49 0.17
N ARG A 190 5.33 18.73 0.32
CA ARG A 190 6.10 19.92 -0.04
C ARG A 190 7.11 20.22 1.06
N ILE A 191 8.39 19.90 0.82
CA ILE A 191 9.47 20.12 1.80
C ILE A 191 10.21 21.43 1.56
N HIS A 192 10.15 21.97 0.34
CA HIS A 192 10.84 23.22 -0.06
C HIS A 192 10.05 23.92 -1.18
N GLN A 193 10.26 25.21 -1.40
CA GLN A 193 9.66 25.93 -2.54
C GLN A 193 9.91 25.25 -3.90
N SER A 194 11.00 24.49 -4.02
CA SER A 194 11.41 23.81 -5.25
C SER A 194 11.29 22.28 -5.19
N TYR A 195 10.82 21.69 -4.10
CA TYR A 195 10.77 20.23 -3.94
C TYR A 195 9.45 19.75 -3.36
N LEU A 196 8.84 18.80 -4.04
CA LEU A 196 7.68 18.01 -3.61
C LEU A 196 8.13 16.56 -3.61
N VAL A 197 8.24 15.93 -2.45
CA VAL A 197 8.90 14.63 -2.25
C VAL A 197 7.89 13.56 -1.89
N ASN A 198 8.03 12.38 -2.44
CA ASN A 198 7.31 11.20 -2.02
C ASN A 198 7.89 10.71 -0.69
N TYR A 199 7.10 10.81 0.39
CA TYR A 199 7.58 10.50 1.74
C TYR A 199 7.92 9.01 1.91
N ASN A 200 7.36 8.11 1.10
CA ASN A 200 7.66 6.68 1.14
C ASN A 200 9.13 6.38 0.80
N HIS A 201 9.81 7.29 0.10
CA HIS A 201 11.23 7.19 -0.23
C HIS A 201 12.15 7.93 0.74
N ILE A 202 11.62 8.58 1.79
CA ILE A 202 12.44 9.25 2.80
C ILE A 202 13.01 8.20 3.75
N ARG A 203 14.34 8.14 3.83
CA ARG A 203 15.07 7.29 4.78
C ARG A 203 15.21 7.94 6.15
N CYS A 204 15.62 9.22 6.17
CA CYS A 204 15.78 10.01 7.38
C CYS A 204 15.76 11.50 7.05
N PHE A 205 15.71 12.34 8.07
CA PHE A 205 15.76 13.80 7.92
C PHE A 205 16.57 14.47 9.03
N GLY A 206 17.09 15.64 8.71
CA GLY A 206 17.81 16.49 9.65
C GLY A 206 17.11 17.83 9.85
N HIS A 207 17.84 18.83 10.32
CA HIS A 207 17.27 20.14 10.62
C HIS A 207 16.74 20.87 9.37
N ASN A 208 17.44 20.77 8.24
CA ASN A 208 17.15 21.50 7.00
C ASN A 208 17.31 20.64 5.73
N TRP A 209 17.25 19.34 5.85
CA TRP A 209 17.36 18.38 4.75
C TRP A 209 16.56 17.10 5.02
N VAL A 210 16.20 16.41 3.95
CA VAL A 210 15.75 15.02 3.97
C VAL A 210 16.72 14.18 3.15
N GLU A 211 16.91 12.91 3.52
CA GLU A 211 17.70 11.92 2.79
C GLU A 211 16.78 10.80 2.30
N LEU A 212 16.84 10.52 1.03
CA LEU A 212 16.09 9.45 0.40
C LEU A 212 16.79 8.10 0.58
N GLN A 213 16.08 7.01 0.34
CA GLN A 213 16.62 5.64 0.36
C GLN A 213 17.78 5.46 -0.63
N THR A 214 17.78 6.23 -1.72
CA THR A 214 18.88 6.31 -2.71
C THR A 214 20.12 7.04 -2.21
N GLY A 215 20.13 7.60 -0.99
CA GLY A 215 21.22 8.43 -0.46
C GLY A 215 21.17 9.89 -0.92
N THR A 216 20.22 10.28 -1.78
CA THR A 216 20.09 11.66 -2.26
C THR A 216 19.61 12.57 -1.14
N ARG A 217 20.32 13.68 -0.87
CA ARG A 217 19.91 14.71 0.10
C ARG A 217 19.23 15.87 -0.60
N LEU A 218 18.07 16.24 -0.10
CA LEU A 218 17.27 17.36 -0.61
C LEU A 218 17.09 18.41 0.48
N PRO A 219 17.14 19.73 0.12
CA PRO A 219 16.95 20.80 1.10
C PRO A 219 15.51 20.87 1.59
N MET A 220 15.34 21.13 2.86
CA MET A 220 14.05 21.32 3.53
C MET A 220 13.97 22.72 4.15
N SER A 221 12.86 23.42 3.91
CA SER A 221 12.59 24.71 4.54
C SER A 221 12.26 24.56 6.01
N ARG A 222 12.71 25.50 6.87
CA ARG A 222 12.52 25.46 8.34
C ARG A 222 11.05 25.24 8.76
N GLY A 223 10.10 25.91 8.11
CA GLY A 223 8.67 25.77 8.42
C GLY A 223 8.00 24.46 7.92
N ARG A 224 8.75 23.58 7.25
CA ARG A 224 8.21 22.28 6.75
C ARG A 224 8.64 21.09 7.61
N ARG A 225 9.54 21.31 8.56
CA ARG A 225 10.05 20.25 9.42
C ARG A 225 8.95 19.53 10.20
N GLU A 226 8.09 20.26 10.89
CA GLU A 226 6.99 19.66 11.66
C GLU A 226 6.04 18.80 10.82
N VAL A 227 5.82 19.18 9.55
CA VAL A 227 4.97 18.41 8.63
C VAL A 227 5.63 17.08 8.30
N VAL A 228 6.95 17.08 8.07
CA VAL A 228 7.72 15.86 7.79
C VAL A 228 7.78 14.97 9.03
N GLU A 229 8.08 15.53 10.21
CA GLU A 229 8.11 14.81 11.49
C GLU A 229 6.78 14.09 11.77
N LYS A 230 5.67 14.85 11.77
CA LYS A 230 4.33 14.28 12.01
C LYS A 230 3.96 13.17 11.03
N ARG A 231 4.44 13.27 9.81
CA ARG A 231 4.12 12.27 8.77
C ARG A 231 4.94 10.99 8.95
N LEU A 232 6.20 11.11 9.32
CA LEU A 232 7.08 9.96 9.56
C LEU A 232 6.77 9.28 10.91
N GLU A 233 6.43 10.06 11.95
CA GLU A 233 6.01 9.51 13.26
C GLU A 233 4.63 8.84 13.19
N GLY A 234 3.68 9.41 12.44
CA GLY A 234 2.34 8.85 12.24
C GLY A 234 2.28 7.60 11.36
N ALA A 235 3.37 7.24 10.68
CA ALA A 235 3.52 5.99 9.94
C ALA A 235 4.07 4.84 10.81
N SER A 236 4.42 5.13 12.08
CA SER A 236 5.00 4.16 13.03
C SER A 236 4.01 3.70 14.11
N MET A 237 2.69 3.98 13.96
CA MET A 237 1.63 3.45 14.84
C MET A 237 0.68 2.54 14.07
#